data_f2c563a51a623ce6fb9a6bff659562f8
#
_entry.id   f2c563a51a623ce6fb9a6bff659562f8
#
_cell.length_a   1.000
_cell.length_b   1.000
_cell.length_c   1.000
_cell.angle_alpha   90.00
_cell.angle_beta   90.00
_cell.angle_gamma   90.00
#
_symmetry.space_group_name_H-M   'P 1'
#
loop_
_entity.id
_entity.type
_entity.pdbx_description
1 polymer ?
#
loop_
_entity_poly.entity_id
_entity_poly.type
_entity_poly.pdbx_seq_one_letter_code
_entity_poly.pdbx_strand_id
1 'polypeptide(L)'
;MHNITHLHPKFSIITVTYNAENVLEDTIQSVITQTYRNVEYIIVDGKSTDKTMEIVNRYKDHIHTIVSEPDKGLYDAMNKGIALATGDYVCFLNAGDELHEDDTLQLMVHSLAGVNELPDVMYGETAIVDEEGHFLRMRRLSAPEQLTWKSFREGMLVCHQAFFARRDRLVNYDLHYRFSADFDWCIRIMKQSKTLHNTHLTLIDYLNEGMTTRNHKASLKERFRIMCKHYGYFSTILRHLWFALRLLLHK
;
A
#
# COMPACT_ATOMS: atom_id res chain seq x y z
N MET A 1 0.94 38.27 7.76
CA MET A 1 0.67 37.01 8.46
C MET A 1 0.11 36.05 7.41
N HIS A 2 0.91 35.09 6.98
CA HIS A 2 0.41 34.07 6.07
C HIS A 2 -0.48 33.13 6.92
N ASN A 3 -1.74 33.02 6.58
CA ASN A 3 -2.60 31.99 7.14
C ASN A 3 -2.01 30.64 6.72
N ILE A 4 -1.38 29.95 7.67
CA ILE A 4 -0.99 28.56 7.48
C ILE A 4 -2.31 27.79 7.47
N THR A 5 -2.80 27.47 6.30
CA THR A 5 -3.92 26.55 6.12
C THR A 5 -3.42 25.18 6.57
N HIS A 6 -3.85 24.75 7.77
CA HIS A 6 -3.58 23.39 8.21
C HIS A 6 -4.39 22.44 7.32
N LEU A 7 -3.71 21.65 6.52
CA LEU A 7 -4.34 20.62 5.72
C LEU A 7 -4.81 19.49 6.67
N HIS A 8 -6.07 19.09 6.56
CA HIS A 8 -6.69 18.01 7.35
C HIS A 8 -7.32 16.95 6.44
N PRO A 9 -6.50 16.22 5.65
CA PRO A 9 -7.03 15.27 4.68
C PRO A 9 -7.76 14.12 5.38
N LYS A 10 -8.84 13.62 4.77
CA LYS A 10 -9.49 12.38 5.16
C LYS A 10 -8.77 11.19 4.52
N PHE A 11 -8.39 10.20 5.34
CA PHE A 11 -7.79 8.96 4.86
C PHE A 11 -8.84 7.85 4.77
N SER A 12 -9.02 7.22 3.61
CA SER A 12 -9.72 5.95 3.48
C SER A 12 -8.69 4.82 3.57
N ILE A 13 -8.71 4.10 4.68
CA ILE A 13 -7.90 2.88 4.87
C ILE A 13 -8.77 1.70 4.44
N ILE A 14 -8.26 0.89 3.51
CA ILE A 14 -8.99 -0.24 2.94
C ILE A 14 -8.25 -1.52 3.31
N THR A 15 -8.89 -2.38 4.10
CA THR A 15 -8.41 -3.74 4.36
C THR A 15 -9.17 -4.70 3.48
N VAL A 16 -8.43 -5.44 2.63
CA VAL A 16 -8.97 -6.58 1.89
C VAL A 16 -8.57 -7.86 2.59
N THR A 17 -9.51 -8.79 2.76
CA THR A 17 -9.31 -9.99 3.56
C THR A 17 -9.98 -11.21 2.95
N TYR A 18 -9.38 -12.39 3.15
CA TYR A 18 -9.95 -13.69 2.82
C TYR A 18 -9.31 -14.78 3.68
N ASN A 19 -10.10 -15.42 4.57
CA ASN A 19 -9.64 -16.43 5.52
C ASN A 19 -8.39 -15.99 6.30
N ALA A 20 -8.52 -14.89 7.03
CA ALA A 20 -7.42 -14.23 7.74
C ALA A 20 -7.66 -14.15 9.26
N GLU A 21 -8.34 -15.16 9.85
CA GLU A 21 -8.72 -15.18 11.26
C GLU A 21 -7.54 -15.02 12.24
N ASN A 22 -6.31 -15.37 11.81
CA ASN A 22 -5.13 -15.33 12.67
C ASN A 22 -4.41 -13.98 12.69
N VAL A 23 -4.66 -13.10 11.71
CA VAL A 23 -3.85 -11.88 11.51
C VAL A 23 -4.68 -10.61 11.34
N LEU A 24 -6.00 -10.72 11.15
CA LEU A 24 -6.85 -9.56 10.84
C LEU A 24 -7.06 -8.66 12.05
N GLU A 25 -7.08 -9.22 13.27
CA GLU A 25 -7.40 -8.44 14.47
C GLU A 25 -6.39 -7.32 14.71
N ASP A 26 -5.10 -7.60 14.60
CA ASP A 26 -4.03 -6.62 14.79
C ASP A 26 -4.07 -5.53 13.72
N THR A 27 -4.37 -5.89 12.46
CA THR A 27 -4.62 -4.91 11.38
C THR A 27 -5.75 -3.96 11.75
N ILE A 28 -6.89 -4.47 12.24
CA ILE A 28 -8.03 -3.63 12.65
C ILE A 28 -7.62 -2.71 13.79
N GLN A 29 -6.95 -3.26 14.81
CA GLN A 29 -6.48 -2.50 15.97
C GLN A 29 -5.59 -1.33 15.54
N SER A 30 -4.59 -1.57 14.68
CA SER A 30 -3.66 -0.53 14.23
C SER A 30 -4.36 0.65 13.53
N VAL A 31 -5.54 0.43 12.94
CA VAL A 31 -6.32 1.50 12.30
C VAL A 31 -7.21 2.23 13.31
N ILE A 32 -7.92 1.51 14.18
CA ILE A 32 -8.91 2.12 15.06
C ILE A 32 -8.28 2.85 16.26
N THR A 33 -7.03 2.50 16.63
CA THR A 33 -6.26 3.18 17.68
C THR A 33 -5.61 4.48 17.20
N GLN A 34 -5.55 4.75 15.89
CA GLN A 34 -4.92 5.96 15.36
C GLN A 34 -5.42 7.23 16.07
N THR A 35 -4.48 8.08 16.47
CA THR A 35 -4.77 9.36 17.12
C THR A 35 -5.44 10.36 16.16
N TYR A 36 -5.13 10.29 14.87
CA TYR A 36 -5.77 11.09 13.83
C TYR A 36 -7.18 10.55 13.56
N ARG A 37 -8.22 11.39 13.71
CA ARG A 37 -9.62 10.94 13.69
C ARG A 37 -10.33 11.09 12.35
N ASN A 38 -9.77 11.81 11.37
CA ASN A 38 -10.40 11.96 10.06
C ASN A 38 -10.05 10.77 9.15
N VAL A 39 -10.46 9.59 9.60
CA VAL A 39 -10.21 8.29 8.94
C VAL A 39 -11.54 7.66 8.57
N GLU A 40 -11.62 7.08 7.40
CA GLU A 40 -12.68 6.20 6.93
C GLU A 40 -12.10 4.79 6.81
N TYR A 41 -12.58 3.86 7.60
CA TYR A 41 -12.12 2.48 7.58
C TYR A 41 -13.09 1.60 6.80
N ILE A 42 -12.59 0.89 5.80
CA ILE A 42 -13.36 0.04 4.88
C ILE A 42 -12.78 -1.37 4.91
N ILE A 43 -13.62 -2.38 5.14
CA ILE A 43 -13.24 -3.79 5.04
C ILE A 43 -13.98 -4.43 3.87
N VAL A 44 -13.21 -5.09 2.98
CA VAL A 44 -13.74 -5.87 1.86
C VAL A 44 -13.29 -7.31 2.03
N ASP A 45 -14.22 -8.17 2.41
CA ASP A 45 -14.03 -9.61 2.63
C ASP A 45 -14.44 -10.41 1.39
N GLY A 46 -13.57 -11.30 0.94
CA GLY A 46 -13.76 -12.19 -0.23
C GLY A 46 -14.69 -13.39 0.03
N LYS A 47 -15.67 -13.26 0.94
CA LYS A 47 -16.55 -14.35 1.40
C LYS A 47 -15.80 -15.39 2.21
N SER A 48 -15.10 -14.98 3.26
CA SER A 48 -14.39 -15.86 4.20
C SER A 48 -15.30 -16.92 4.79
N THR A 49 -14.73 -18.09 5.08
CA THR A 49 -15.42 -19.25 5.65
C THR A 49 -14.91 -19.65 7.03
N ASP A 50 -13.85 -18.99 7.50
CA ASP A 50 -13.29 -19.08 8.84
C ASP A 50 -13.90 -18.02 9.78
N LYS A 51 -13.24 -17.71 10.90
CA LYS A 51 -13.71 -16.72 11.87
C LYS A 51 -13.42 -15.26 11.49
N THR A 52 -12.91 -14.99 10.28
CA THR A 52 -12.60 -13.62 9.82
C THR A 52 -13.76 -12.67 10.04
N MET A 53 -14.97 -13.05 9.64
CA MET A 53 -16.15 -12.19 9.79
C MET A 53 -16.67 -12.08 11.23
N GLU A 54 -16.37 -13.04 12.10
CA GLU A 54 -16.65 -12.91 13.55
C GLU A 54 -15.75 -11.81 14.15
N ILE A 55 -14.47 -11.75 13.73
CA ILE A 55 -13.53 -10.70 14.13
C ILE A 55 -14.04 -9.34 13.64
N VAL A 56 -14.32 -9.19 12.34
CA VAL A 56 -14.86 -7.94 11.78
C VAL A 56 -16.09 -7.45 12.55
N ASN A 57 -17.01 -8.35 12.89
CA ASN A 57 -18.23 -8.00 13.61
C ASN A 57 -17.98 -7.50 15.04
N ARG A 58 -16.90 -7.92 15.71
CA ARG A 58 -16.52 -7.38 17.03
C ARG A 58 -16.17 -5.90 16.97
N TYR A 59 -15.61 -5.43 15.85
CA TYR A 59 -15.15 -4.05 15.65
C TYR A 59 -16.08 -3.22 14.75
N LYS A 60 -17.27 -3.72 14.40
CA LYS A 60 -18.18 -3.09 13.42
C LYS A 60 -18.49 -1.62 13.70
N ASP A 61 -18.55 -1.23 14.98
CA ASP A 61 -18.89 0.14 15.38
C ASP A 61 -17.75 1.14 15.10
N HIS A 62 -16.55 0.63 14.76
CA HIS A 62 -15.36 1.40 14.35
C HIS A 62 -15.08 1.32 12.86
N ILE A 63 -15.83 0.53 12.10
CA ILE A 63 -15.63 0.31 10.66
C ILE A 63 -16.75 1.00 9.90
N HIS A 64 -16.40 1.91 8.99
CA HIS A 64 -17.37 2.72 8.26
C HIS A 64 -18.13 1.92 7.20
N THR A 65 -17.47 0.96 6.56
CA THR A 65 -18.09 0.14 5.52
C THR A 65 -17.54 -1.28 5.57
N ILE A 66 -18.43 -2.25 5.61
CA ILE A 66 -18.12 -3.68 5.57
C ILE A 66 -18.83 -4.28 4.37
N VAL A 67 -18.07 -4.92 3.47
CA VAL A 67 -18.59 -5.71 2.35
C VAL A 67 -18.03 -7.12 2.44
N SER A 68 -18.89 -8.14 2.43
CA SER A 68 -18.49 -9.55 2.40
C SER A 68 -19.22 -10.24 1.26
N GLU A 69 -18.50 -10.44 0.15
CA GLU A 69 -19.02 -11.08 -1.06
C GLU A 69 -17.89 -11.76 -1.85
N PRO A 70 -18.19 -12.75 -2.71
CA PRO A 70 -17.17 -13.37 -3.54
C PRO A 70 -16.44 -12.37 -4.42
N ASP A 71 -15.14 -12.56 -4.57
CA ASP A 71 -14.29 -11.80 -5.48
C ASP A 71 -13.55 -12.72 -6.47
N LYS A 72 -12.88 -12.10 -7.46
CA LYS A 72 -12.02 -12.76 -8.44
C LYS A 72 -10.54 -12.72 -8.02
N GLY A 73 -10.26 -12.54 -6.74
CA GLY A 73 -8.94 -12.43 -6.13
C GLY A 73 -8.65 -11.04 -5.56
N LEU A 74 -7.50 -10.91 -4.89
CA LEU A 74 -7.06 -9.75 -4.13
C LEU A 74 -7.34 -8.39 -4.81
N TYR A 75 -6.96 -8.24 -6.07
CA TYR A 75 -7.08 -6.96 -6.78
C TYR A 75 -8.51 -6.62 -7.20
N ASP A 76 -9.40 -7.62 -7.31
CA ASP A 76 -10.84 -7.38 -7.50
C ASP A 76 -11.45 -6.83 -6.21
N ALA A 77 -11.10 -7.39 -5.05
CA ALA A 77 -11.48 -6.86 -3.74
C ALA A 77 -10.96 -5.42 -3.54
N MET A 78 -9.70 -5.15 -3.93
CA MET A 78 -9.14 -3.79 -3.89
C MET A 78 -9.91 -2.81 -4.79
N ASN A 79 -10.31 -3.23 -5.98
CA ASN A 79 -11.14 -2.39 -6.88
C ASN A 79 -12.51 -2.06 -6.28
N LYS A 80 -13.13 -3.02 -5.58
CA LYS A 80 -14.36 -2.76 -4.81
C LYS A 80 -14.12 -1.72 -3.72
N GLY A 81 -13.01 -1.84 -2.98
CA GLY A 81 -12.60 -0.88 -1.96
C GLY A 81 -12.38 0.53 -2.54
N ILE A 82 -11.74 0.67 -3.71
CA ILE A 82 -11.58 1.97 -4.40
C ILE A 82 -12.94 2.61 -4.67
N ALA A 83 -13.92 1.83 -5.12
CA ALA A 83 -15.26 2.35 -5.46
C ALA A 83 -16.03 2.84 -4.22
N LEU A 84 -15.70 2.36 -3.03
CA LEU A 84 -16.36 2.71 -1.77
C LEU A 84 -15.69 3.89 -1.06
N ALA A 85 -14.40 4.16 -1.34
CA ALA A 85 -13.61 5.18 -0.66
C ALA A 85 -14.09 6.60 -0.96
N THR A 86 -14.25 7.42 0.08
CA THR A 86 -14.68 8.83 -0.02
C THR A 86 -13.63 9.82 0.48
N GLY A 87 -12.55 9.35 1.13
CA GLY A 87 -11.48 10.19 1.66
C GLY A 87 -10.65 10.90 0.58
N ASP A 88 -9.84 11.84 1.01
CA ASP A 88 -8.91 12.56 0.11
C ASP A 88 -7.78 11.63 -0.36
N TYR A 89 -7.31 10.76 0.53
CA TYR A 89 -6.30 9.73 0.24
C TYR A 89 -6.84 8.34 0.47
N VAL A 90 -6.36 7.40 -0.34
CA VAL A 90 -6.64 5.97 -0.20
C VAL A 90 -5.34 5.22 0.05
N CYS A 91 -5.37 4.35 1.05
CA CYS A 91 -4.32 3.40 1.38
C CYS A 91 -4.90 2.00 1.48
N PHE A 92 -4.17 1.01 0.97
CA PHE A 92 -4.49 -0.39 1.17
C PHE A 92 -3.63 -0.95 2.31
N LEU A 93 -4.28 -1.48 3.33
CA LEU A 93 -3.65 -2.17 4.44
C LEU A 93 -4.21 -3.60 4.46
N ASN A 94 -3.45 -4.55 3.92
CA ASN A 94 -3.92 -5.93 3.83
C ASN A 94 -3.98 -6.58 5.22
N ALA A 95 -4.81 -7.60 5.40
CA ALA A 95 -4.83 -8.38 6.64
C ALA A 95 -3.43 -8.96 6.95
N GLY A 96 -2.92 -8.69 8.15
CA GLY A 96 -1.58 -8.99 8.62
C GLY A 96 -0.59 -7.82 8.55
N ASP A 97 -0.89 -6.76 7.79
CA ASP A 97 -0.09 -5.54 7.78
C ASP A 97 -0.71 -4.51 8.75
N GLU A 98 0.10 -3.64 9.34
CA GLU A 98 -0.32 -2.66 10.34
C GLU A 98 0.20 -1.26 10.02
N LEU A 99 -0.50 -0.22 10.48
CA LEU A 99 0.08 1.11 10.60
C LEU A 99 1.14 1.08 11.70
N HIS A 100 2.31 1.65 11.43
CA HIS A 100 3.52 1.46 12.25
C HIS A 100 3.35 1.88 13.73
N GLU A 101 2.70 3.00 13.99
CA GLU A 101 2.45 3.52 15.34
C GLU A 101 1.04 4.11 15.44
N ASP A 102 0.52 4.28 16.64
CA ASP A 102 -0.81 4.85 16.88
C ASP A 102 -0.97 6.31 16.39
N ASP A 103 0.14 7.01 16.15
CA ASP A 103 0.15 8.39 15.66
C ASP A 103 0.66 8.51 14.21
N THR A 104 0.86 7.40 13.50
CA THR A 104 1.39 7.38 12.12
C THR A 104 0.65 8.36 11.20
N LEU A 105 -0.69 8.31 11.17
CA LEU A 105 -1.47 9.22 10.31
C LEU A 105 -1.38 10.67 10.77
N GLN A 106 -1.27 10.92 12.09
CA GLN A 106 -1.08 12.26 12.62
C GLN A 106 0.29 12.84 12.20
N LEU A 107 1.35 12.04 12.29
CA LEU A 107 2.70 12.42 11.84
C LEU A 107 2.75 12.65 10.33
N MET A 108 2.04 11.84 9.54
CA MET A 108 1.89 12.08 8.09
C MET A 108 1.28 13.46 7.81
N VAL A 109 0.22 13.84 8.54
CA VAL A 109 -0.40 15.17 8.40
C VAL A 109 0.57 16.26 8.83
N HIS A 110 1.33 16.06 9.90
CA HIS A 110 2.36 17.00 10.33
C HIS A 110 3.49 17.19 9.30
N SER A 111 3.83 16.14 8.54
CA SER A 111 4.83 16.24 7.46
C SER A 111 4.40 17.19 6.33
N LEU A 112 3.10 17.54 6.25
CA LEU A 112 2.58 18.52 5.30
C LEU A 112 2.76 19.98 5.75
N ALA A 113 3.47 20.23 6.87
CA ALA A 113 3.72 21.60 7.33
C ALA A 113 4.46 22.42 6.25
N GLY A 114 3.87 23.54 5.85
CA GLY A 114 4.40 24.40 4.78
C GLY A 114 4.03 23.95 3.35
N VAL A 115 3.28 22.87 3.20
CA VAL A 115 2.69 22.45 1.92
C VAL A 115 1.38 23.21 1.71
N ASN A 116 1.21 23.85 0.55
CA ASN A 116 0.03 24.68 0.27
C ASN A 116 -1.15 23.87 -0.28
N GLU A 117 -0.89 22.76 -0.96
CA GLU A 117 -1.90 21.90 -1.56
C GLU A 117 -1.59 20.43 -1.27
N LEU A 118 -2.64 19.62 -1.14
CA LEU A 118 -2.48 18.18 -0.94
C LEU A 118 -1.66 17.56 -2.09
N PRO A 119 -0.53 16.88 -1.80
CA PRO A 119 0.23 16.19 -2.84
C PRO A 119 -0.60 15.06 -3.47
N ASP A 120 -0.28 14.71 -4.71
CA ASP A 120 -0.99 13.63 -5.41
C ASP A 120 -0.73 12.25 -4.78
N VAL A 121 0.44 12.10 -4.14
CA VAL A 121 0.84 10.89 -3.42
C VAL A 121 1.64 11.28 -2.19
N MET A 122 1.36 10.64 -1.05
CA MET A 122 2.23 10.60 0.13
C MET A 122 2.82 9.19 0.25
N TYR A 123 4.10 9.09 0.61
CA TYR A 123 4.75 7.78 0.73
C TYR A 123 5.82 7.79 1.82
N GLY A 124 6.20 6.60 2.27
CA GLY A 124 7.23 6.43 3.28
C GLY A 124 7.85 5.04 3.27
N GLU A 125 8.52 4.72 4.37
CA GLU A 125 9.22 3.46 4.58
C GLU A 125 8.29 2.38 5.12
N THR A 126 8.79 1.15 5.06
CA THR A 126 8.11 -0.06 5.54
C THR A 126 9.07 -0.87 6.38
N ALA A 127 8.70 -1.19 7.60
CA ALA A 127 9.35 -2.18 8.43
C ALA A 127 8.81 -3.58 8.10
N ILE A 128 9.61 -4.60 8.36
CA ILE A 128 9.23 -6.00 8.26
C ILE A 128 9.17 -6.56 9.68
N VAL A 129 8.05 -7.17 10.03
CA VAL A 129 7.78 -7.75 11.34
C VAL A 129 7.51 -9.26 11.25
N ASP A 130 7.64 -9.97 12.36
CA ASP A 130 7.21 -11.36 12.50
C ASP A 130 5.70 -11.46 12.87
N GLU A 131 5.21 -12.67 13.10
CA GLU A 131 3.81 -12.93 13.46
C GLU A 131 3.41 -12.34 14.83
N GLU A 132 4.37 -12.08 15.70
CA GLU A 132 4.18 -11.44 17.01
C GLU A 132 4.33 -9.92 16.97
N GLY A 133 4.55 -9.32 15.76
CA GLY A 133 4.74 -7.88 15.57
C GLY A 133 6.16 -7.38 15.90
N HIS A 134 7.12 -8.26 16.19
CA HIS A 134 8.49 -7.83 16.50
C HIS A 134 9.23 -7.38 15.23
N PHE A 135 9.90 -6.24 15.32
CA PHE A 135 10.72 -5.71 14.24
C PHE A 135 11.84 -6.67 13.84
N LEU A 136 11.89 -7.07 12.59
CA LEU A 136 12.95 -7.91 12.02
C LEU A 136 14.00 -7.06 11.28
N ARG A 137 13.57 -6.17 10.42
CA ARG A 137 14.43 -5.31 9.58
C ARG A 137 13.60 -4.29 8.81
N MET A 138 14.25 -3.25 8.32
CA MET A 138 13.64 -2.42 7.28
C MET A 138 13.50 -3.18 5.97
N ARG A 139 12.53 -2.81 5.16
CA ARG A 139 12.38 -3.36 3.81
C ARG A 139 13.65 -3.08 2.99
N ARG A 140 14.12 -4.07 2.21
CA ARG A 140 15.39 -4.00 1.45
C ARG A 140 15.45 -2.87 0.43
N LEU A 141 14.32 -2.54 -0.20
CA LEU A 141 14.19 -1.42 -1.11
C LEU A 141 13.58 -0.26 -0.31
N SER A 142 14.35 0.81 -0.16
CA SER A 142 13.95 2.01 0.59
C SER A 142 13.27 3.05 -0.30
N ALA A 143 12.43 3.86 0.32
CA ALA A 143 11.76 4.97 -0.31
C ALA A 143 12.79 6.05 -0.72
N PRO A 144 12.84 6.46 -1.99
CA PRO A 144 13.79 7.48 -2.42
C PRO A 144 13.32 8.86 -1.99
N GLU A 145 14.26 9.78 -1.81
CA GLU A 145 13.97 11.19 -1.51
C GLU A 145 13.01 11.81 -2.55
N GLN A 146 13.23 11.52 -3.81
CA GLN A 146 12.36 11.93 -4.91
C GLN A 146 11.85 10.72 -5.68
N LEU A 147 10.62 10.33 -5.38
CA LEU A 147 9.93 9.25 -6.07
C LEU A 147 9.35 9.75 -7.39
N THR A 148 9.54 8.96 -8.44
CA THR A 148 8.90 9.15 -9.74
C THR A 148 8.49 7.79 -10.31
N TRP A 149 7.62 7.77 -11.31
CA TRP A 149 7.29 6.52 -11.99
C TRP A 149 8.53 5.82 -12.58
N LYS A 150 9.59 6.59 -12.93
CA LYS A 150 10.87 6.06 -13.45
C LYS A 150 11.68 5.37 -12.36
N SER A 151 11.52 5.74 -11.10
CA SER A 151 12.23 5.14 -9.97
C SER A 151 11.92 3.64 -9.85
N PHE A 152 10.72 3.21 -10.24
CA PHE A 152 10.32 1.80 -10.20
C PHE A 152 11.00 0.91 -11.27
N ARG A 153 11.86 1.47 -12.11
CA ARG A 153 12.81 0.67 -12.92
C ARG A 153 13.78 -0.13 -12.05
N GLU A 154 14.07 0.34 -10.83
CA GLU A 154 14.93 -0.34 -9.86
C GLU A 154 14.17 -1.43 -9.06
N GLY A 155 12.90 -1.57 -9.28
CA GLY A 155 11.97 -2.38 -8.51
C GLY A 155 10.94 -1.52 -7.80
N MET A 156 10.09 -2.15 -7.00
CA MET A 156 9.06 -1.46 -6.22
C MET A 156 9.70 -0.82 -4.97
N LEU A 157 10.26 0.40 -5.12
CA LEU A 157 11.01 1.09 -4.06
C LEU A 157 10.13 1.44 -2.86
N VAL A 158 8.86 1.72 -3.09
CA VAL A 158 7.86 1.96 -2.05
C VAL A 158 6.86 0.80 -2.07
N CYS A 159 6.55 0.23 -0.91
CA CYS A 159 5.50 -0.77 -0.78
C CYS A 159 4.13 -0.13 -1.08
N HIS A 160 3.20 -0.86 -1.69
CA HIS A 160 1.91 -0.25 -2.03
C HIS A 160 1.09 0.11 -0.79
N GLN A 161 1.32 -0.55 0.35
CA GLN A 161 0.72 -0.19 1.64
C GLN A 161 1.27 1.14 2.19
N ALA A 162 2.53 1.47 1.90
CA ALA A 162 3.16 2.75 2.26
C ALA A 162 3.00 3.83 1.17
N PHE A 163 2.00 3.65 0.28
CA PHE A 163 1.72 4.53 -0.86
C PHE A 163 0.29 5.03 -0.78
N PHE A 164 0.11 6.23 -0.23
CA PHE A 164 -1.19 6.89 -0.05
C PHE A 164 -1.47 7.75 -1.27
N ALA A 165 -2.37 7.29 -2.11
CA ALA A 165 -2.72 7.97 -3.35
C ALA A 165 -3.93 8.89 -3.16
N ARG A 166 -3.87 10.13 -3.66
CA ARG A 166 -5.02 11.03 -3.66
C ARG A 166 -6.14 10.43 -4.51
N ARG A 167 -7.37 10.50 -4.00
CA ARG A 167 -8.54 9.81 -4.58
C ARG A 167 -8.78 10.17 -6.05
N ASP A 168 -8.56 11.42 -6.45
CA ASP A 168 -8.73 11.86 -7.84
C ASP A 168 -7.63 11.37 -8.80
N ARG A 169 -6.58 10.70 -8.26
CA ARG A 169 -5.51 10.04 -9.01
C ARG A 169 -5.68 8.53 -9.10
N LEU A 170 -6.68 7.98 -8.42
CA LEU A 170 -6.88 6.54 -8.41
C LEU A 170 -7.28 6.01 -9.78
N VAL A 171 -6.80 4.82 -10.06
CA VAL A 171 -7.19 4.00 -11.21
C VAL A 171 -7.45 2.58 -10.70
N ASN A 172 -8.29 1.82 -11.37
CA ASN A 172 -8.52 0.44 -10.98
C ASN A 172 -7.27 -0.42 -11.22
N TYR A 173 -7.05 -1.43 -10.38
CA TYR A 173 -6.07 -2.47 -10.63
C TYR A 173 -6.42 -3.23 -11.91
N ASP A 174 -5.39 -3.55 -12.70
CA ASP A 174 -5.53 -4.36 -13.91
C ASP A 174 -5.60 -5.85 -13.51
N LEU A 175 -6.78 -6.46 -13.64
CA LEU A 175 -7.04 -7.84 -13.22
C LEU A 175 -6.37 -8.90 -14.11
N HIS A 176 -5.69 -8.50 -15.19
CA HIS A 176 -4.83 -9.40 -15.96
C HIS A 176 -3.56 -9.80 -15.18
N TYR A 177 -3.17 -9.02 -14.17
CA TYR A 177 -2.07 -9.34 -13.27
C TYR A 177 -2.61 -9.94 -11.98
N ARG A 178 -2.13 -11.13 -11.64
CA ARG A 178 -2.59 -11.85 -10.45
C ARG A 178 -1.72 -11.60 -9.21
N PHE A 179 -0.42 -11.28 -9.41
CA PHE A 179 0.56 -11.21 -8.34
C PHE A 179 1.29 -9.88 -8.22
N SER A 180 1.17 -9.01 -9.20
CA SER A 180 1.95 -7.76 -9.27
C SER A 180 1.15 -6.58 -9.86
N ALA A 181 -0.19 -6.60 -9.76
CA ALA A 181 -1.00 -5.48 -10.22
C ALA A 181 -0.75 -4.20 -9.39
N ASP A 182 -0.31 -4.33 -8.14
CA ASP A 182 0.15 -3.25 -7.27
C ASP A 182 1.32 -2.46 -7.89
N PHE A 183 2.28 -3.17 -8.49
CA PHE A 183 3.40 -2.56 -9.17
C PHE A 183 2.96 -1.74 -10.40
N ASP A 184 2.06 -2.29 -11.23
CA ASP A 184 1.45 -1.56 -12.37
C ASP A 184 0.61 -0.38 -11.89
N TRP A 185 -0.16 -0.56 -10.83
CA TRP A 185 -1.06 0.45 -10.25
C TRP A 185 -0.30 1.68 -9.76
N CYS A 186 0.74 1.49 -8.94
CA CYS A 186 1.59 2.58 -8.47
C CYS A 186 2.24 3.35 -9.63
N ILE A 187 2.75 2.64 -10.67
CA ILE A 187 3.35 3.28 -11.85
C ILE A 187 2.31 4.13 -12.59
N ARG A 188 1.08 3.62 -12.78
CA ARG A 188 0.01 4.36 -13.49
C ARG A 188 -0.42 5.62 -12.73
N ILE A 189 -0.54 5.54 -11.40
CA ILE A 189 -0.82 6.70 -10.56
C ILE A 189 0.30 7.71 -10.66
N MET A 190 1.56 7.29 -10.46
CA MET A 190 2.70 8.20 -10.53
C MET A 190 2.86 8.89 -11.89
N LYS A 191 2.46 8.25 -13.00
CA LYS A 191 2.50 8.86 -14.34
C LYS A 191 1.55 10.04 -14.52
N GLN A 192 0.45 10.07 -13.78
CA GLN A 192 -0.53 11.17 -13.81
C GLN A 192 -0.39 12.14 -12.63
N SER A 193 0.52 11.84 -11.70
CA SER A 193 0.80 12.67 -10.52
C SER A 193 1.85 13.72 -10.84
N LYS A 194 1.69 14.91 -10.26
CA LYS A 194 2.63 16.04 -10.36
C LYS A 194 3.47 16.19 -9.11
N THR A 195 2.89 15.91 -7.95
CA THR A 195 3.49 16.13 -6.64
C THR A 195 3.47 14.84 -5.83
N LEU A 196 4.65 14.35 -5.46
CA LEU A 196 4.82 13.19 -4.59
C LEU A 196 5.61 13.64 -3.35
N HIS A 197 5.06 13.38 -2.17
CA HIS A 197 5.60 13.83 -0.90
C HIS A 197 6.16 12.65 -0.11
N ASN A 198 7.48 12.67 0.16
CA ASN A 198 8.10 11.74 1.09
C ASN A 198 7.82 12.21 2.50
N THR A 199 7.16 11.40 3.30
CA THR A 199 6.88 11.72 4.71
C THR A 199 8.11 11.57 5.59
N HIS A 200 9.16 10.87 5.14
CA HIS A 200 10.35 10.47 5.90
C HIS A 200 10.03 9.62 7.15
N LEU A 201 8.87 8.97 7.16
CA LEU A 201 8.38 8.13 8.25
C LEU A 201 8.39 6.66 7.83
N THR A 202 8.52 5.76 8.79
CA THR A 202 8.05 4.39 8.65
C THR A 202 6.53 4.43 8.80
N LEU A 203 5.81 3.97 7.79
CA LEU A 203 4.34 4.06 7.76
C LEU A 203 3.67 2.73 8.08
N ILE A 204 4.34 1.63 7.72
CA ILE A 204 3.74 0.30 7.71
C ILE A 204 4.68 -0.71 8.35
N ASP A 205 4.11 -1.56 9.19
CA ASP A 205 4.66 -2.83 9.59
C ASP A 205 4.09 -3.92 8.69
N TYR A 206 4.97 -4.52 7.90
CA TYR A 206 4.62 -5.54 6.92
C TYR A 206 4.94 -6.93 7.47
N LEU A 207 3.93 -7.79 7.54
CA LEU A 207 4.10 -9.18 7.98
C LEU A 207 4.97 -9.96 6.97
N ASN A 208 6.01 -10.62 7.48
CA ASN A 208 7.05 -11.28 6.65
C ASN A 208 6.55 -12.46 5.79
N GLU A 209 5.28 -12.82 5.85
CA GLU A 209 4.65 -13.94 5.14
C GLU A 209 3.64 -13.51 4.08
N GLY A 210 4.07 -12.87 2.99
CA GLY A 210 3.16 -12.43 1.93
C GLY A 210 2.91 -13.46 0.81
N MET A 211 1.79 -13.31 0.08
CA MET A 211 1.41 -14.11 -1.10
C MET A 211 2.49 -14.08 -2.20
N THR A 212 3.24 -13.00 -2.33
CA THR A 212 4.34 -12.84 -3.29
C THR A 212 5.49 -13.80 -3.00
N THR A 213 5.77 -14.09 -1.74
CA THR A 213 6.84 -15.02 -1.31
C THR A 213 6.54 -16.43 -1.78
N ARG A 214 5.28 -16.86 -1.68
CA ARG A 214 4.83 -18.21 -2.12
C ARG A 214 4.79 -18.36 -3.64
N ASN A 215 4.60 -17.27 -4.41
CA ASN A 215 4.44 -17.26 -5.87
C ASN A 215 5.55 -16.49 -6.60
N HIS A 216 6.76 -16.49 -6.08
CA HIS A 216 7.88 -15.65 -6.50
C HIS A 216 8.15 -15.68 -8.03
N LYS A 217 8.21 -16.86 -8.67
CA LYS A 217 8.48 -16.98 -10.11
C LYS A 217 7.38 -16.35 -10.98
N ALA A 218 6.11 -16.53 -10.60
CA ALA A 218 4.98 -15.96 -11.34
C ALA A 218 4.96 -14.45 -11.21
N SER A 219 5.19 -13.92 -9.99
CA SER A 219 5.31 -12.49 -9.73
C SER A 219 6.45 -11.85 -10.52
N LEU A 220 7.64 -12.46 -10.57
CA LEU A 220 8.75 -11.96 -11.37
C LEU A 220 8.42 -11.88 -12.87
N LYS A 221 7.71 -12.87 -13.41
CA LYS A 221 7.28 -12.88 -14.82
C LYS A 221 6.27 -11.75 -15.11
N GLU A 222 5.33 -11.51 -14.20
CA GLU A 222 4.40 -10.39 -14.33
C GLU A 222 5.14 -9.06 -14.23
N ARG A 223 6.03 -8.86 -13.24
CA ARG A 223 6.85 -7.65 -13.10
C ARG A 223 7.68 -7.36 -14.36
N PHE A 224 8.29 -8.38 -14.95
CA PHE A 224 8.99 -8.22 -16.21
C PHE A 224 8.07 -7.70 -17.33
N ARG A 225 6.86 -8.26 -17.47
CA ARG A 225 5.86 -7.80 -18.46
C ARG A 225 5.43 -6.35 -18.20
N ILE A 226 5.17 -6.00 -16.94
CA ILE A 226 4.81 -4.65 -16.53
C ILE A 226 5.96 -3.68 -16.84
N MET A 227 7.20 -4.05 -16.54
CA MET A 227 8.36 -3.24 -16.88
C MET A 227 8.52 -3.04 -18.39
N CYS A 228 8.31 -4.08 -19.19
CA CYS A 228 8.30 -3.97 -20.65
C CYS A 228 7.20 -3.01 -21.15
N LYS A 229 6.01 -3.09 -20.59
CA LYS A 229 4.86 -2.21 -20.90
C LYS A 229 5.18 -0.74 -20.62
N HIS A 230 5.78 -0.45 -19.47
CA HIS A 230 5.99 0.92 -19.02
C HIS A 230 7.31 1.56 -19.45
N TYR A 231 8.38 0.78 -19.60
CA TYR A 231 9.75 1.26 -19.81
C TYR A 231 10.37 0.78 -21.14
N GLY A 232 9.66 -0.09 -21.87
CA GLY A 232 10.15 -0.69 -23.12
C GLY A 232 10.97 -1.96 -22.90
N TYR A 233 10.94 -2.84 -23.91
CA TYR A 233 11.52 -4.18 -23.84
C TYR A 233 13.05 -4.14 -23.67
N PHE A 234 13.76 -3.37 -24.50
CA PHE A 234 15.24 -3.29 -24.44
C PHE A 234 15.74 -2.69 -23.13
N SER A 235 15.10 -1.62 -22.65
CA SER A 235 15.44 -0.99 -21.37
C SER A 235 15.26 -1.98 -20.22
N THR A 236 14.19 -2.79 -20.25
CA THR A 236 13.91 -3.79 -19.23
C THR A 236 14.93 -4.91 -19.24
N ILE A 237 15.33 -5.43 -20.41
CA ILE A 237 16.38 -6.47 -20.50
C ILE A 237 17.70 -5.94 -19.94
N LEU A 238 18.16 -4.75 -20.38
CA LEU A 238 19.41 -4.17 -19.88
C LEU A 238 19.39 -4.02 -18.36
N ARG A 239 18.26 -3.62 -17.79
CA ARG A 239 18.11 -3.49 -16.34
C ARG A 239 18.18 -4.85 -15.62
N HIS A 240 17.57 -5.90 -16.18
CA HIS A 240 17.62 -7.25 -15.59
C HIS A 240 19.04 -7.86 -15.70
N LEU A 241 19.77 -7.60 -16.78
CA LEU A 241 21.18 -7.97 -16.90
C LEU A 241 22.03 -7.26 -15.84
N TRP A 242 21.76 -5.96 -15.60
CA TRP A 242 22.41 -5.21 -14.52
C TRP A 242 22.10 -5.79 -13.13
N PHE A 243 20.85 -6.16 -12.85
CA PHE A 243 20.50 -6.83 -11.59
C PHE A 243 21.23 -8.15 -11.40
N ALA A 244 21.32 -8.96 -12.46
CA ALA A 244 22.06 -10.22 -12.42
C ALA A 244 23.55 -10.01 -12.16
N LEU A 245 24.16 -9.02 -12.84
CA LEU A 245 25.58 -8.67 -12.66
C LEU A 245 25.83 -8.19 -11.22
N ARG A 246 24.97 -7.31 -10.70
CA ARG A 246 25.08 -6.82 -9.31
C ARG A 246 25.02 -7.94 -8.28
N LEU A 247 24.17 -8.96 -8.48
CA LEU A 247 24.11 -10.13 -7.60
C LEU A 247 25.38 -10.97 -7.63
N LEU A 248 26.12 -11.00 -8.76
CA LEU A 248 27.39 -11.70 -8.88
C LEU A 248 28.56 -10.94 -8.24
N LEU A 249 28.51 -9.60 -8.26
CA LEU A 249 29.57 -8.74 -7.72
C LEU A 249 29.48 -8.53 -6.19
N HIS A 250 28.34 -8.82 -5.57
CA HIS A 250 28.10 -8.68 -4.14
C HIS A 250 28.04 -10.04 -3.38
N LYS A 251 28.50 -11.11 -4.04
CA LYS A 251 28.85 -12.37 -3.38
C LYS A 251 30.35 -12.36 -3.04
#